data_c8d9ca81a545d56a92d56b3468ee7114
#
_entry.id   c8d9ca81a545d56a92d56b3468ee7114
#
_cell.length_a   1.000
_cell.length_b   1.000
_cell.length_c   1.000
_cell.angle_alpha   90.00
_cell.angle_beta   90.00
_cell.angle_gamma   90.00
#
_symmetry.space_group_name_H-M   'P 1'
#
loop_
_entity.id
_entity.type
_entity.pdbx_description
1 polymer ?
#
loop_
_entity_poly.entity_id
_entity_poly.type
_entity_poly.pdbx_seq_one_letter_code
_entity_poly.pdbx_strand_id
1 'polypeptide(L)'
;GIDSAPNALGRARNYAELKALAAQAKLGHHLVVQTPYGDSGRTTFFIKSQADWERHADKMKSEELKVMRYIRHLPGTVEAVATRHGTLVGPVQTDITGFAEITPYKGGWCGNDMFTTGLKKERRAVRTMASKLGDQLYKEGYKGAFCMDFLMDSDTGKVYLGEINPRISGASPLTNLVTSTYGGCPIMLFHMLEFMNVDWEIDLSKVQRRWNEFDNWSQLVLKWPGSEVEMITRAPASGIWKMDGDGNIKLVRKSIDWFLVSGEDEAFYLRVYTAGDYRYLGADMGILVSRGRLQTDDRKLKPRARRWAKAIHAQFEAIPVSKREAEAISDPHSVNKMF
;
A
#
# COMPACT_ATOMS: atom_id res chain seq x y z
N GLY A 1 -20.19 -12.64 9.80
CA GLY A 1 -19.46 -11.53 10.27
C GLY A 1 -18.03 -11.47 9.76
N ILE A 2 -17.57 -10.26 9.61
CA ILE A 2 -16.17 -9.92 9.37
C ILE A 2 -15.68 -9.21 10.62
N ASP A 3 -14.58 -9.70 11.21
CA ASP A 3 -14.02 -9.08 12.41
C ASP A 3 -13.22 -7.83 12.04
N SER A 4 -13.56 -6.69 12.63
CA SER A 4 -12.70 -5.50 12.65
C SER A 4 -11.94 -5.39 13.96
N ALA A 5 -10.87 -4.59 14.00
CA ALA A 5 -10.20 -4.27 15.25
C ALA A 5 -11.23 -3.71 16.26
N PRO A 6 -11.18 -4.09 17.56
CA PRO A 6 -12.10 -3.55 18.55
C PRO A 6 -12.10 -2.02 18.51
N ASN A 7 -13.28 -1.42 18.32
CA ASN A 7 -13.38 0.02 18.09
C ASN A 7 -14.68 0.60 18.63
N ALA A 8 -14.71 1.93 18.74
CA ALA A 8 -15.90 2.72 18.97
C ALA A 8 -15.87 3.97 18.08
N LEU A 9 -17.03 4.43 17.69
CA LEU A 9 -17.23 5.74 17.05
C LEU A 9 -17.71 6.73 18.11
N GLY A 10 -17.19 7.95 18.06
CA GLY A 10 -17.62 9.00 18.98
C GLY A 10 -16.78 10.25 18.88
N ARG A 11 -17.16 11.27 19.63
CA ARG A 11 -16.45 12.55 19.70
C ARG A 11 -15.71 12.66 21.03
N ALA A 12 -14.54 13.24 20.99
CA ALA A 12 -13.77 13.58 22.19
C ALA A 12 -13.14 14.97 21.99
N ARG A 13 -13.41 15.89 22.92
CA ARG A 13 -12.86 17.25 22.90
C ARG A 13 -11.56 17.37 23.68
N ASN A 14 -11.29 16.39 24.53
CA ASN A 14 -10.11 16.32 25.37
C ASN A 14 -9.74 14.86 25.66
N TYR A 15 -8.56 14.67 26.26
CA TYR A 15 -8.04 13.32 26.57
C TYR A 15 -8.90 12.54 27.58
N ALA A 16 -9.58 13.22 28.49
CA ALA A 16 -10.44 12.56 29.47
C ALA A 16 -11.69 11.96 28.79
N GLU A 17 -12.31 12.69 27.86
CA GLU A 17 -13.42 12.18 27.04
C GLU A 17 -13.00 11.01 26.15
N LEU A 18 -11.80 11.08 25.54
CA LEU A 18 -11.26 9.98 24.75
C LEU A 18 -11.07 8.71 25.62
N LYS A 19 -10.54 8.86 26.83
CA LYS A 19 -10.40 7.74 27.78
C LYS A 19 -11.75 7.17 28.20
N ALA A 20 -12.73 8.01 28.43
CA ALA A 20 -14.09 7.56 28.80
C ALA A 20 -14.70 6.72 27.68
N LEU A 21 -14.62 7.19 26.41
CA LEU A 21 -15.06 6.45 25.24
C LEU A 21 -14.33 5.10 25.11
N ALA A 22 -13.03 5.10 25.26
CA ALA A 22 -12.21 3.89 25.18
C ALA A 22 -12.53 2.89 26.33
N ALA A 23 -12.78 3.37 27.53
CA ALA A 23 -13.15 2.54 28.69
C ALA A 23 -14.52 1.90 28.49
N GLN A 24 -15.51 2.65 28.02
CA GLN A 24 -16.86 2.14 27.70
C GLN A 24 -16.80 1.01 26.68
N ALA A 25 -15.95 1.14 25.67
CA ALA A 25 -15.77 0.14 24.62
C ALA A 25 -14.72 -0.93 24.94
N LYS A 26 -14.10 -0.90 26.14
CA LYS A 26 -13.08 -1.86 26.59
C LYS A 26 -11.85 -1.92 25.66
N LEU A 27 -11.40 -0.78 25.14
CA LEU A 27 -10.30 -0.71 24.17
C LEU A 27 -8.91 -0.70 24.82
N GLY A 28 -8.81 -0.50 26.14
CA GLY A 28 -7.53 -0.39 26.86
C GLY A 28 -6.96 1.02 26.79
N HIS A 29 -5.64 1.14 27.05
CA HIS A 29 -4.96 2.45 27.21
C HIS A 29 -4.13 2.86 25.99
N HIS A 30 -3.75 1.92 25.16
CA HIS A 30 -3.02 2.19 23.93
C HIS A 30 -4.02 2.20 22.77
N LEU A 31 -4.24 3.39 22.22
CA LEU A 31 -5.29 3.62 21.26
C LEU A 31 -4.73 4.02 19.90
N VAL A 32 -5.48 3.67 18.87
CA VAL A 32 -5.32 4.24 17.52
C VAL A 32 -6.59 5.02 17.21
N VAL A 33 -6.43 6.28 16.85
CA VAL A 33 -7.54 7.18 16.56
C VAL A 33 -7.48 7.61 15.10
N GLN A 34 -8.59 7.52 14.40
CA GLN A 34 -8.71 7.98 13.01
C GLN A 34 -9.81 9.03 12.91
N THR A 35 -9.55 10.06 12.10
CA THR A 35 -10.55 11.04 11.67
C THR A 35 -11.26 10.56 10.39
N PRO A 36 -12.48 11.07 10.05
CA PRO A 36 -13.29 10.56 8.95
C PRO A 36 -12.64 10.65 7.57
N TYR A 37 -11.82 11.69 7.34
CA TYR A 37 -11.24 11.98 6.04
C TYR A 37 -9.72 11.99 6.11
N GLY A 38 -9.08 11.28 5.21
CA GLY A 38 -7.62 11.25 5.09
C GLY A 38 -7.12 10.13 4.17
N ASP A 39 -5.84 10.20 3.87
CA ASP A 39 -5.15 9.24 3.02
C ASP A 39 -3.78 8.85 3.60
N SER A 40 -3.23 7.77 3.14
CA SER A 40 -1.84 7.36 3.39
C SER A 40 -1.42 7.40 4.88
N GLY A 41 -2.36 7.18 5.81
CA GLY A 41 -2.12 7.19 7.25
C GLY A 41 -1.96 8.58 7.89
N ARG A 42 -2.16 9.68 7.16
CA ARG A 42 -1.99 11.05 7.66
C ARG A 42 -2.98 11.43 8.76
N THR A 43 -4.10 10.74 8.84
CA THR A 43 -5.18 10.96 9.80
C THR A 43 -5.30 9.84 10.83
N THR A 44 -4.24 9.04 10.98
CA THR A 44 -4.15 7.98 11.97
C THR A 44 -3.17 8.40 13.07
N PHE A 45 -3.65 8.46 14.30
CA PHE A 45 -2.92 8.94 15.47
C PHE A 45 -2.79 7.84 16.51
N PHE A 46 -1.59 7.67 17.06
CA PHE A 46 -1.29 6.72 18.12
C PHE A 46 -1.27 7.45 19.46
N ILE A 47 -2.21 7.12 20.34
CA ILE A 47 -2.44 7.82 21.61
C ILE A 47 -2.22 6.86 22.78
N LYS A 48 -1.16 7.11 23.55
CA LYS A 48 -0.83 6.39 24.79
C LYS A 48 -0.95 7.27 26.03
N SER A 49 -0.83 8.59 25.83
CA SER A 49 -0.73 9.58 26.89
C SER A 49 -1.50 10.87 26.54
N GLN A 50 -1.67 11.72 27.56
CA GLN A 50 -2.23 13.05 27.35
C GLN A 50 -1.34 13.88 26.40
N ALA A 51 -0.03 13.78 26.49
CA ALA A 51 0.90 14.48 25.61
C ALA A 51 0.74 14.06 24.13
N ASP A 52 0.42 12.78 23.85
CA ASP A 52 0.14 12.35 22.49
C ASP A 52 -1.17 12.94 21.97
N TRP A 53 -2.19 13.03 22.83
CA TRP A 53 -3.44 13.70 22.49
C TRP A 53 -3.21 15.18 22.16
N GLU A 54 -2.55 15.93 23.05
CA GLU A 54 -2.31 17.37 22.92
C GLU A 54 -1.55 17.71 21.63
N ARG A 55 -0.61 16.87 21.23
CA ARG A 55 0.14 17.03 19.97
C ARG A 55 -0.74 17.02 18.72
N HIS A 56 -1.89 16.37 18.78
CA HIS A 56 -2.78 16.14 17.64
C HIS A 56 -4.20 16.63 17.86
N ALA A 57 -4.48 17.23 19.01
CA ALA A 57 -5.83 17.63 19.45
C ALA A 57 -6.56 18.51 18.43
N ASP A 58 -5.85 19.45 17.79
CA ASP A 58 -6.45 20.35 16.81
C ASP A 58 -7.03 19.65 15.59
N LYS A 59 -6.52 18.47 15.25
CA LYS A 59 -7.01 17.65 14.15
C LYS A 59 -8.15 16.71 14.55
N MET A 60 -8.34 16.50 15.85
CA MET A 60 -9.27 15.47 16.37
C MET A 60 -10.49 16.02 17.09
N LYS A 61 -10.33 17.15 17.82
CA LYS A 61 -11.33 17.63 18.79
C LYS A 61 -12.69 18.05 18.22
N SER A 62 -12.77 18.34 16.92
CA SER A 62 -14.01 18.74 16.23
C SER A 62 -14.64 17.63 15.42
N GLU A 63 -13.98 16.50 15.28
CA GLU A 63 -14.36 15.41 14.39
C GLU A 63 -15.08 14.26 15.13
N GLU A 64 -15.83 13.48 14.39
CA GLU A 64 -16.22 12.15 14.83
C GLU A 64 -15.03 11.22 14.64
N LEU A 65 -14.62 10.54 15.70
CA LEU A 65 -13.42 9.74 15.73
C LEU A 65 -13.77 8.25 15.70
N LYS A 66 -13.01 7.49 14.93
CA LYS A 66 -12.92 6.04 15.09
C LYS A 66 -11.79 5.75 16.07
N VAL A 67 -12.13 5.32 17.28
CA VAL A 67 -11.19 4.98 18.34
C VAL A 67 -11.02 3.48 18.40
N MET A 68 -9.81 2.98 18.23
CA MET A 68 -9.51 1.56 18.16
C MET A 68 -8.51 1.17 19.25
N ARG A 69 -8.59 -0.09 19.70
CA ARG A 69 -7.49 -0.71 20.44
C ARG A 69 -6.26 -0.81 19.54
N TYR A 70 -5.10 -0.42 20.04
CA TYR A 70 -3.84 -0.75 19.38
C TYR A 70 -3.62 -2.26 19.37
N ILE A 71 -3.36 -2.80 18.20
CA ILE A 71 -2.99 -4.21 18.01
C ILE A 71 -1.55 -4.24 17.50
N ARG A 72 -0.69 -5.01 18.16
CA ARG A 72 0.63 -5.31 17.60
C ARG A 72 0.43 -6.28 16.44
N HIS A 73 0.65 -5.81 15.24
CA HIS A 73 0.22 -6.52 14.05
C HIS A 73 1.26 -6.53 12.92
N LEU A 74 1.12 -7.49 12.05
CA LEU A 74 1.67 -7.47 10.71
C LEU A 74 0.60 -6.88 9.77
N PRO A 75 0.83 -5.70 9.18
CA PRO A 75 -0.10 -5.14 8.22
C PRO A 75 0.02 -5.86 6.89
N GLY A 76 -1.05 -5.94 6.17
CA GLY A 76 -1.04 -6.49 4.84
C GLY A 76 -2.26 -6.09 4.04
N THR A 77 -2.17 -6.38 2.77
CA THR A 77 -3.12 -6.01 1.74
C THR A 77 -3.48 -7.23 0.90
N VAL A 78 -4.72 -7.31 0.48
CA VAL A 78 -5.17 -8.24 -0.55
C VAL A 78 -6.12 -7.54 -1.50
N GLU A 79 -5.86 -7.69 -2.78
CA GLU A 79 -6.78 -7.24 -3.82
C GLU A 79 -7.70 -8.37 -4.22
N ALA A 80 -8.93 -8.03 -4.53
CA ALA A 80 -9.94 -8.96 -4.97
C ALA A 80 -10.85 -8.32 -6.03
N VAL A 81 -11.63 -9.15 -6.71
CA VAL A 81 -12.65 -8.69 -7.66
C VAL A 81 -13.97 -9.34 -7.29
N ALA A 82 -14.96 -8.52 -7.01
CA ALA A 82 -16.35 -8.94 -6.87
C ALA A 82 -16.96 -9.12 -8.26
N THR A 83 -17.33 -10.37 -8.60
CA THR A 83 -17.86 -10.71 -9.92
C THR A 83 -19.21 -11.42 -9.80
N ARG A 84 -19.93 -11.49 -10.93
CA ARG A 84 -21.17 -12.27 -11.05
C ARG A 84 -21.03 -13.76 -10.75
N HIS A 85 -19.80 -14.28 -10.84
CA HIS A 85 -19.48 -15.68 -10.56
C HIS A 85 -19.01 -15.93 -9.13
N GLY A 86 -18.86 -14.87 -8.32
CA GLY A 86 -18.30 -14.86 -6.98
C GLY A 86 -17.02 -14.03 -6.89
N THR A 87 -16.41 -14.01 -5.72
CA THR A 87 -15.23 -13.16 -5.48
C THR A 87 -13.93 -13.92 -5.79
N LEU A 88 -13.13 -13.35 -6.69
CA LEU A 88 -11.75 -13.76 -6.91
C LEU A 88 -10.85 -13.00 -5.95
N VAL A 89 -10.02 -13.72 -5.19
CA VAL A 89 -9.11 -13.14 -4.20
C VAL A 89 -7.67 -13.31 -4.69
N GLY A 90 -6.97 -12.20 -4.85
CA GLY A 90 -5.57 -12.15 -5.27
C GLY A 90 -4.59 -12.71 -4.25
N PRO A 91 -3.29 -12.67 -4.56
CA PRO A 91 -2.26 -13.07 -3.62
C PRO A 91 -2.24 -12.15 -2.41
N VAL A 92 -2.11 -12.75 -1.22
CA VAL A 92 -2.00 -12.00 0.04
C VAL A 92 -0.60 -11.39 0.12
N GLN A 93 -0.54 -10.10 0.42
CA GLN A 93 0.70 -9.33 0.50
C GLN A 93 0.91 -8.82 1.92
N THR A 94 2.16 -8.71 2.35
CA THR A 94 2.55 -8.00 3.56
C THR A 94 3.05 -6.61 3.20
N ASP A 95 2.64 -5.60 3.97
CA ASP A 95 2.98 -4.21 3.65
C ASP A 95 4.37 -3.82 4.13
N ILE A 96 5.04 -3.02 3.33
CA ILE A 96 6.28 -2.32 3.67
C ILE A 96 5.88 -0.89 4.04
N THR A 97 6.12 -0.50 5.31
CA THR A 97 5.62 0.78 5.84
C THR A 97 6.68 1.51 6.66
N GLY A 98 6.73 2.84 6.55
CA GLY A 98 7.43 3.72 7.47
C GLY A 98 8.95 3.73 7.41
N PHE A 99 9.56 3.29 6.32
CA PHE A 99 11.01 3.35 6.13
C PHE A 99 11.43 4.68 5.53
N ALA A 100 12.20 5.46 6.29
CA ALA A 100 12.63 6.81 5.91
C ALA A 100 13.45 6.87 4.60
N GLU A 101 14.08 5.76 4.22
CA GLU A 101 14.82 5.63 2.96
C GLU A 101 13.90 5.57 1.72
N ILE A 102 12.60 5.30 1.93
CA ILE A 102 11.63 5.07 0.85
C ILE A 102 10.48 6.06 0.92
N THR A 103 10.06 6.45 2.14
CA THR A 103 8.92 7.35 2.35
C THR A 103 9.23 8.34 3.47
N PRO A 104 8.88 9.64 3.33
CA PRO A 104 9.05 10.61 4.41
C PRO A 104 8.00 10.47 5.52
N TYR A 105 6.98 9.63 5.33
CA TYR A 105 5.85 9.52 6.26
C TYR A 105 6.05 8.37 7.24
N LYS A 106 6.04 8.68 8.53
CA LYS A 106 6.07 7.68 9.61
C LYS A 106 4.83 6.79 9.51
N GLY A 107 5.03 5.49 9.25
CA GLY A 107 3.94 4.55 9.04
C GLY A 107 3.30 4.61 7.65
N GLY A 108 3.81 5.46 6.75
CA GLY A 108 3.35 5.52 5.37
C GLY A 108 3.67 4.23 4.60
N TRP A 109 2.69 3.74 3.87
CA TRP A 109 2.88 2.61 2.97
C TRP A 109 3.86 2.98 1.84
N CYS A 110 4.77 2.05 1.52
CA CYS A 110 5.79 2.26 0.50
C CYS A 110 6.16 0.97 -0.26
N GLY A 111 5.32 -0.05 -0.19
CA GLY A 111 5.51 -1.27 -0.96
C GLY A 111 4.88 -2.51 -0.34
N ASN A 112 5.12 -3.65 -0.98
CA ASN A 112 4.59 -4.94 -0.56
C ASN A 112 5.58 -6.07 -0.83
N ASP A 113 5.57 -7.08 0.04
CA ASP A 113 6.15 -8.40 -0.19
C ASP A 113 5.03 -9.42 -0.41
N MET A 114 5.05 -10.17 -1.52
CA MET A 114 4.17 -11.34 -1.69
C MET A 114 4.61 -12.53 -0.86
N PHE A 115 5.81 -12.48 -0.33
CA PHE A 115 6.41 -13.54 0.42
C PHE A 115 5.84 -13.63 1.83
N THR A 116 4.98 -14.62 2.07
CA THR A 116 4.33 -14.88 3.36
C THR A 116 4.55 -16.33 3.82
N THR A 117 5.77 -16.87 3.65
CA THR A 117 6.12 -18.21 4.16
C THR A 117 5.84 -18.30 5.67
N GLY A 118 5.30 -19.43 6.10
CA GLY A 118 4.99 -19.69 7.51
C GLY A 118 3.61 -19.23 7.98
N LEU A 119 2.90 -18.42 7.21
CA LEU A 119 1.60 -17.84 7.59
C LEU A 119 0.40 -18.49 6.85
N LYS A 120 0.41 -19.80 6.68
CA LYS A 120 -0.63 -20.52 5.89
C LYS A 120 -2.04 -20.36 6.47
N LYS A 121 -2.18 -20.42 7.79
CA LYS A 121 -3.46 -20.28 8.49
C LYS A 121 -4.01 -18.87 8.34
N GLU A 122 -3.17 -17.88 8.57
CA GLU A 122 -3.49 -16.46 8.49
C GLU A 122 -3.83 -16.05 7.05
N ARG A 123 -3.06 -16.49 6.06
CA ARG A 123 -3.36 -16.29 4.63
C ARG A 123 -4.73 -16.86 4.27
N ARG A 124 -5.07 -18.04 4.79
CA ARG A 124 -6.41 -18.64 4.59
C ARG A 124 -7.50 -17.79 5.21
N ALA A 125 -7.28 -17.28 6.42
CA ALA A 125 -8.23 -16.40 7.10
C ALA A 125 -8.46 -15.10 6.32
N VAL A 126 -7.38 -14.45 5.84
CA VAL A 126 -7.46 -13.26 4.98
C VAL A 126 -8.28 -13.53 3.72
N ARG A 127 -8.00 -14.63 3.00
CA ARG A 127 -8.75 -14.99 1.79
C ARG A 127 -10.22 -15.23 2.06
N THR A 128 -10.52 -15.96 3.14
CA THR A 128 -11.92 -16.20 3.54
C THR A 128 -12.64 -14.90 3.87
N MET A 129 -11.95 -13.98 4.53
CA MET A 129 -12.50 -12.64 4.85
C MET A 129 -12.76 -11.84 3.58
N ALA A 130 -11.78 -11.78 2.67
CA ALA A 130 -11.90 -11.05 1.40
C ALA A 130 -12.99 -11.62 0.49
N SER A 131 -13.13 -12.96 0.42
CA SER A 131 -14.20 -13.60 -0.33
C SER A 131 -15.58 -13.24 0.22
N LYS A 132 -15.77 -13.37 1.53
CA LYS A 132 -17.05 -12.97 2.18
C LYS A 132 -17.37 -11.50 1.96
N LEU A 133 -16.36 -10.64 2.05
CA LEU A 133 -16.50 -9.21 1.83
C LEU A 133 -16.93 -8.90 0.40
N GLY A 134 -16.24 -9.46 -0.59
CA GLY A 134 -16.57 -9.23 -2.00
C GLY A 134 -17.94 -9.79 -2.40
N ASP A 135 -18.31 -10.97 -1.88
CA ASP A 135 -19.65 -11.53 -2.11
C ASP A 135 -20.76 -10.66 -1.51
N GLN A 136 -20.50 -10.03 -0.35
CA GLN A 136 -21.45 -9.08 0.24
C GLN A 136 -21.49 -7.77 -0.54
N LEU A 137 -20.33 -7.23 -0.94
CA LEU A 137 -20.27 -6.04 -1.77
C LEU A 137 -21.05 -6.23 -3.09
N TYR A 138 -20.90 -7.40 -3.72
CA TYR A 138 -21.65 -7.70 -4.94
C TYR A 138 -23.16 -7.71 -4.72
N LYS A 139 -23.64 -8.28 -3.61
CA LYS A 139 -25.06 -8.25 -3.24
C LYS A 139 -25.62 -6.84 -3.02
N GLU A 140 -24.77 -5.92 -2.52
CA GLU A 140 -25.10 -4.51 -2.33
C GLU A 140 -24.95 -3.68 -3.63
N GLY A 141 -24.67 -4.32 -4.77
CA GLY A 141 -24.57 -3.69 -6.08
C GLY A 141 -23.16 -3.23 -6.48
N TYR A 142 -22.14 -3.44 -5.64
CA TYR A 142 -20.74 -3.17 -6.02
C TYR A 142 -20.22 -4.30 -6.90
N LYS A 143 -19.49 -3.96 -7.96
CA LYS A 143 -18.78 -4.92 -8.82
C LYS A 143 -17.39 -4.42 -9.20
N GLY A 144 -16.49 -5.35 -9.48
CA GLY A 144 -15.14 -5.02 -9.90
C GLY A 144 -14.12 -5.09 -8.77
N ALA A 145 -12.94 -4.50 -9.01
CA ALA A 145 -11.79 -4.60 -8.13
C ALA A 145 -11.97 -3.79 -6.83
N PHE A 146 -11.55 -4.37 -5.73
CA PHE A 146 -11.40 -3.70 -4.45
C PHE A 146 -10.13 -4.17 -3.74
N CYS A 147 -9.64 -3.35 -2.84
CA CYS A 147 -8.50 -3.66 -1.98
C CYS A 147 -8.97 -3.73 -0.54
N MET A 148 -8.55 -4.76 0.18
CA MET A 148 -8.80 -4.96 1.60
C MET A 148 -7.49 -4.94 2.35
N ASP A 149 -7.30 -3.94 3.20
CA ASP A 149 -6.19 -3.89 4.15
C ASP A 149 -6.59 -4.62 5.43
N PHE A 150 -5.66 -5.41 5.96
CA PHE A 150 -5.91 -6.23 7.14
C PHE A 150 -4.79 -6.09 8.16
N LEU A 151 -5.13 -6.37 9.41
CA LEU A 151 -4.22 -6.42 10.53
C LEU A 151 -4.13 -7.86 11.04
N MET A 152 -2.96 -8.46 10.93
CA MET A 152 -2.69 -9.78 11.47
C MET A 152 -2.06 -9.63 12.85
N ASP A 153 -2.84 -9.89 13.90
CA ASP A 153 -2.40 -9.78 15.28
C ASP A 153 -1.21 -10.70 15.54
N SER A 154 -0.09 -10.12 15.93
CA SER A 154 1.17 -10.85 16.14
C SER A 154 1.15 -11.72 17.41
N ASP A 155 0.22 -11.48 18.34
CA ASP A 155 0.13 -12.20 19.60
C ASP A 155 -0.85 -13.40 19.51
N THR A 156 -1.93 -13.25 18.72
CA THR A 156 -2.99 -14.25 18.64
C THR A 156 -3.10 -14.92 17.28
N GLY A 157 -2.49 -14.37 16.23
CA GLY A 157 -2.67 -14.77 14.83
C GLY A 157 -4.06 -14.43 14.27
N LYS A 158 -4.89 -13.69 15.01
CA LYS A 158 -6.22 -13.28 14.55
C LYS A 158 -6.08 -12.20 13.47
N VAL A 159 -6.89 -12.34 12.41
CA VAL A 159 -6.95 -11.37 11.32
C VAL A 159 -8.15 -10.45 11.53
N TYR A 160 -7.92 -9.16 11.41
CA TYR A 160 -8.95 -8.13 11.48
C TYR A 160 -8.98 -7.33 10.18
N LEU A 161 -10.18 -6.95 9.76
CA LEU A 161 -10.36 -5.96 8.72
C LEU A 161 -9.82 -4.61 9.21
N GLY A 162 -8.92 -4.02 8.45
CA GLY A 162 -8.38 -2.68 8.66
C GLY A 162 -9.19 -1.64 7.90
N GLU A 163 -9.15 -1.73 6.58
CA GLU A 163 -9.75 -0.77 5.65
C GLU A 163 -10.28 -1.47 4.39
N ILE A 164 -11.26 -0.87 3.75
CA ILE A 164 -11.76 -1.28 2.44
C ILE A 164 -11.56 -0.11 1.48
N ASN A 165 -10.87 -0.38 0.39
CA ASN A 165 -10.69 0.56 -0.71
C ASN A 165 -11.44 0.01 -1.94
N PRO A 166 -12.67 0.49 -2.26
CA PRO A 166 -13.48 -0.02 -3.38
C PRO A 166 -12.96 0.52 -4.72
N ARG A 167 -11.70 0.25 -5.01
CA ARG A 167 -10.95 0.69 -6.19
C ARG A 167 -9.66 -0.11 -6.34
N ILE A 168 -8.99 0.06 -7.47
CA ILE A 168 -7.58 -0.33 -7.62
C ILE A 168 -6.72 0.47 -6.63
N SER A 169 -5.61 -0.10 -6.20
CA SER A 169 -4.74 0.45 -5.13
C SER A 169 -3.27 0.51 -5.54
N GLY A 170 -2.42 1.00 -4.65
CA GLY A 170 -0.98 0.97 -4.81
C GLY A 170 -0.39 -0.45 -4.88
N ALA A 171 -1.11 -1.47 -4.41
CA ALA A 171 -0.71 -2.88 -4.52
C ALA A 171 -1.01 -3.48 -5.91
N SER A 172 -1.88 -2.85 -6.70
CA SER A 172 -2.33 -3.36 -8.00
C SER A 172 -1.20 -3.60 -9.01
N PRO A 173 -0.16 -2.78 -9.11
CA PRO A 173 0.95 -3.07 -10.02
C PRO A 173 1.57 -4.44 -9.74
N LEU A 174 1.93 -4.73 -8.49
CA LEU A 174 2.52 -6.02 -8.14
C LEU A 174 1.56 -7.17 -8.42
N THR A 175 0.30 -7.07 -8.01
CA THR A 175 -0.71 -8.12 -8.21
C THR A 175 -0.89 -8.45 -9.69
N ASN A 176 -1.06 -7.43 -10.55
CA ASN A 176 -1.32 -7.63 -11.97
C ASN A 176 -0.08 -8.08 -12.74
N LEU A 177 1.08 -7.51 -12.41
CA LEU A 177 2.33 -7.86 -13.06
C LEU A 177 2.72 -9.32 -12.78
N VAL A 178 2.74 -9.74 -11.53
CA VAL A 178 3.19 -11.09 -11.14
C VAL A 178 2.30 -12.19 -11.74
N THR A 179 1.02 -11.91 -11.96
CA THR A 179 0.08 -12.85 -12.58
C THR A 179 0.57 -13.42 -13.91
N SER A 180 1.13 -12.58 -14.78
CA SER A 180 1.64 -13.02 -16.09
C SER A 180 2.83 -13.97 -15.94
N THR A 181 3.67 -13.81 -14.93
CA THR A 181 4.81 -14.71 -14.66
C THR A 181 4.37 -16.15 -14.41
N TYR A 182 3.18 -16.32 -13.83
CA TYR A 182 2.58 -17.62 -13.53
C TYR A 182 1.59 -18.08 -14.60
N GLY A 183 1.55 -17.41 -15.76
CA GLY A 183 0.65 -17.78 -16.86
C GLY A 183 -0.83 -17.63 -16.52
N GLY A 184 -1.15 -16.70 -15.62
CA GLY A 184 -2.51 -16.40 -15.17
C GLY A 184 -3.10 -15.13 -15.81
N CYS A 185 -4.39 -14.89 -15.57
CA CYS A 185 -5.05 -13.65 -15.96
C CYS A 185 -4.91 -12.62 -14.84
N PRO A 186 -4.60 -11.35 -15.16
CA PRO A 186 -4.53 -10.29 -14.14
C PRO A 186 -5.91 -9.98 -13.57
N ILE A 187 -5.94 -9.54 -12.32
CA ILE A 187 -7.15 -9.09 -11.61
C ILE A 187 -7.90 -8.04 -12.42
N MET A 188 -7.17 -7.14 -13.07
CA MET A 188 -7.73 -6.06 -13.86
C MET A 188 -8.58 -6.55 -15.04
N LEU A 189 -8.27 -7.69 -15.63
CA LEU A 189 -9.09 -8.28 -16.68
C LEU A 189 -10.51 -8.60 -16.18
N PHE A 190 -10.63 -9.19 -14.99
CA PHE A 190 -11.93 -9.52 -14.41
C PHE A 190 -12.70 -8.26 -13.99
N HIS A 191 -11.99 -7.22 -13.51
CA HIS A 191 -12.60 -5.91 -13.30
C HIS A 191 -13.21 -5.37 -14.59
N MET A 192 -12.48 -5.39 -15.69
CA MET A 192 -12.97 -4.91 -16.99
C MET A 192 -14.17 -5.74 -17.48
N LEU A 193 -14.11 -7.07 -17.40
CA LEU A 193 -15.19 -7.98 -17.84
C LEU A 193 -16.52 -7.68 -17.14
N GLU A 194 -16.49 -7.30 -15.86
CA GLU A 194 -17.72 -6.91 -15.13
C GLU A 194 -18.39 -5.65 -15.66
N PHE A 195 -17.64 -4.77 -16.34
CA PHE A 195 -18.16 -3.51 -16.88
C PHE A 195 -18.40 -3.53 -18.39
N MET A 196 -17.86 -4.52 -19.13
CA MET A 196 -17.99 -4.59 -20.58
C MET A 196 -19.34 -5.12 -21.08
N ASN A 197 -20.22 -5.56 -20.21
CA ASN A 197 -21.53 -6.12 -20.53
C ASN A 197 -21.45 -7.28 -21.57
N VAL A 198 -20.41 -8.11 -21.47
CA VAL A 198 -20.21 -9.33 -22.27
C VAL A 198 -20.49 -10.55 -21.41
N ASP A 199 -20.92 -11.63 -22.04
CA ASP A 199 -21.01 -12.93 -21.38
C ASP A 199 -19.62 -13.53 -21.27
N TRP A 200 -19.30 -14.06 -20.10
CA TRP A 200 -18.05 -14.74 -19.82
C TRP A 200 -18.24 -15.80 -18.73
N GLU A 201 -17.46 -16.84 -18.81
CA GLU A 201 -17.45 -17.92 -17.85
C GLU A 201 -16.06 -18.12 -17.27
N ILE A 202 -16.00 -18.64 -16.06
CA ILE A 202 -14.75 -18.87 -15.35
C ILE A 202 -14.86 -20.04 -14.38
N ASP A 203 -13.84 -20.86 -14.33
CA ASP A 203 -13.58 -21.73 -13.18
C ASP A 203 -12.85 -20.94 -12.11
N LEU A 204 -13.63 -20.34 -11.19
CA LEU A 204 -13.12 -19.58 -10.05
C LEU A 204 -12.08 -20.37 -9.26
N SER A 205 -12.35 -21.65 -9.03
CA SER A 205 -11.47 -22.52 -8.24
C SER A 205 -10.11 -22.71 -8.91
N LYS A 206 -10.08 -22.82 -10.23
CA LYS A 206 -8.84 -22.97 -11.03
C LYS A 206 -8.01 -21.69 -11.00
N VAL A 207 -8.64 -20.52 -11.21
CA VAL A 207 -7.94 -19.23 -11.14
C VAL A 207 -7.42 -19.00 -9.72
N GLN A 208 -8.27 -19.23 -8.71
CA GLN A 208 -7.90 -19.04 -7.31
C GLN A 208 -6.73 -19.95 -6.89
N ARG A 209 -6.69 -21.19 -7.34
CA ARG A 209 -5.54 -22.10 -7.08
C ARG A 209 -4.25 -21.52 -7.66
N ARG A 210 -4.26 -21.04 -8.92
CA ARG A 210 -3.08 -20.43 -9.55
C ARG A 210 -2.60 -19.18 -8.79
N TRP A 211 -3.51 -18.30 -8.40
CA TRP A 211 -3.13 -17.12 -7.65
C TRP A 211 -2.59 -17.43 -6.25
N ASN A 212 -2.91 -18.58 -5.70
CA ASN A 212 -2.35 -19.05 -4.44
C ASN A 212 -0.87 -19.44 -4.52
N GLU A 213 -0.37 -19.70 -5.72
CA GLU A 213 1.03 -20.11 -5.98
C GLU A 213 1.97 -18.89 -6.14
N PHE A 214 1.41 -17.69 -6.26
CA PHE A 214 2.21 -16.48 -6.43
C PHE A 214 3.03 -16.20 -5.16
N ASP A 215 4.34 -16.11 -5.36
CA ASP A 215 5.32 -15.92 -4.30
C ASP A 215 6.61 -15.31 -4.85
N ASN A 216 7.51 -14.94 -3.96
CA ASN A 216 8.86 -14.50 -4.28
C ASN A 216 8.96 -13.22 -5.12
N TRP A 217 7.97 -12.34 -5.02
CA TRP A 217 7.96 -11.03 -5.64
C TRP A 217 7.68 -9.94 -4.62
N SER A 218 8.24 -8.77 -4.87
CA SER A 218 8.07 -7.59 -4.04
C SER A 218 8.05 -6.32 -4.88
N GLN A 219 7.43 -5.28 -4.34
CA GLN A 219 7.51 -3.93 -4.91
C GLN A 219 7.88 -2.90 -3.86
N LEU A 220 8.57 -1.84 -4.30
CA LEU A 220 8.71 -0.59 -3.57
C LEU A 220 8.11 0.54 -4.40
N VAL A 221 7.37 1.42 -3.74
CA VAL A 221 6.98 2.71 -4.29
C VAL A 221 7.91 3.74 -3.69
N LEU A 222 8.84 4.22 -4.51
CA LEU A 222 9.90 5.11 -4.07
C LEU A 222 9.38 6.55 -3.99
N LYS A 223 9.28 7.09 -2.79
CA LYS A 223 8.83 8.47 -2.56
C LYS A 223 10.02 9.39 -2.39
N TRP A 224 9.90 10.62 -2.90
CA TRP A 224 10.96 11.62 -2.72
C TRP A 224 11.03 12.09 -1.26
N PRO A 225 12.19 12.02 -0.61
CA PRO A 225 12.32 12.39 0.80
C PRO A 225 12.65 13.87 1.02
N GLY A 226 13.07 14.59 -0.03
CA GLY A 226 13.48 15.99 0.07
C GLY A 226 12.30 16.94 0.27
N SER A 227 12.48 17.98 1.08
CA SER A 227 11.46 18.99 1.39
C SER A 227 11.33 20.07 0.32
N GLU A 228 12.37 20.28 -0.46
CA GLU A 228 12.37 21.30 -1.53
C GLU A 228 11.56 20.82 -2.73
N VAL A 229 10.87 21.77 -3.36
CA VAL A 229 10.24 21.55 -4.67
C VAL A 229 11.27 21.85 -5.75
N GLU A 230 11.49 20.87 -6.62
CA GLU A 230 12.52 20.97 -7.66
C GLU A 230 11.95 20.47 -8.99
N MET A 231 12.35 21.08 -10.09
CA MET A 231 12.03 20.60 -11.43
C MET A 231 13.05 19.53 -11.86
N ILE A 232 12.56 18.37 -12.25
CA ILE A 232 13.38 17.23 -12.70
C ILE A 232 13.97 17.60 -14.08
N THR A 233 15.28 17.52 -14.20
CA THR A 233 16.01 17.72 -15.48
C THR A 233 16.40 16.38 -16.12
N ARG A 234 16.60 15.34 -15.30
CA ARG A 234 16.87 13.97 -15.75
C ARG A 234 16.20 12.96 -14.84
N ALA A 235 15.59 11.91 -15.42
CA ALA A 235 15.00 10.81 -14.72
C ALA A 235 15.50 9.46 -15.28
N PRO A 236 15.60 8.40 -14.44
CA PRO A 236 15.95 7.07 -14.91
C PRO A 236 14.91 6.53 -15.88
N ALA A 237 15.33 5.78 -16.89
CA ALA A 237 14.40 5.15 -17.82
C ALA A 237 13.66 3.98 -17.16
N SER A 238 12.38 3.78 -17.55
CA SER A 238 11.69 2.53 -17.25
C SER A 238 12.39 1.35 -17.93
N GLY A 239 12.46 0.21 -17.22
CA GLY A 239 13.10 -0.99 -17.74
C GLY A 239 13.71 -1.85 -16.64
N ILE A 240 14.50 -2.84 -17.06
CA ILE A 240 15.19 -3.73 -16.15
C ILE A 240 16.59 -3.16 -15.84
N TRP A 241 16.82 -2.97 -14.57
CA TRP A 241 18.09 -2.51 -14.00
C TRP A 241 18.77 -3.65 -13.26
N LYS A 242 20.08 -3.66 -13.26
CA LYS A 242 20.90 -4.65 -12.53
C LYS A 242 21.81 -3.94 -11.56
N MET A 243 21.90 -4.48 -10.34
CA MET A 243 22.75 -3.99 -9.25
C MET A 243 23.96 -4.89 -9.13
N ASP A 244 25.16 -4.29 -9.03
CA ASP A 244 26.38 -5.01 -8.71
C ASP A 244 26.57 -5.21 -7.18
N GLY A 245 27.68 -5.87 -6.80
CA GLY A 245 28.01 -6.12 -5.39
C GLY A 245 28.19 -4.86 -4.55
N ASP A 246 28.63 -3.77 -5.17
CA ASP A 246 28.88 -2.47 -4.53
C ASP A 246 27.61 -1.61 -4.42
N GLY A 247 26.53 -2.02 -5.08
CA GLY A 247 25.25 -1.31 -5.08
C GLY A 247 25.09 -0.29 -6.20
N ASN A 248 26.01 -0.27 -7.18
CA ASN A 248 25.83 0.51 -8.39
C ASN A 248 24.81 -0.17 -9.29
N ILE A 249 24.04 0.63 -10.02
CA ILE A 249 22.99 0.12 -10.91
C ILE A 249 23.24 0.55 -12.35
N LYS A 250 22.86 -0.34 -13.27
CA LYS A 250 22.87 -0.05 -14.71
C LYS A 250 21.59 -0.53 -15.36
N LEU A 251 21.09 0.23 -16.33
CA LEU A 251 19.98 -0.21 -17.18
C LEU A 251 20.51 -1.31 -18.12
N VAL A 252 19.95 -2.51 -17.97
CA VAL A 252 20.32 -3.65 -18.83
C VAL A 252 19.36 -3.85 -19.99
N ARG A 253 18.11 -3.40 -19.84
CA ARG A 253 17.09 -3.53 -20.89
C ARG A 253 16.02 -2.44 -20.77
N LYS A 254 15.79 -1.68 -21.82
CA LYS A 254 14.62 -0.86 -21.99
C LYS A 254 13.47 -1.76 -22.40
N SER A 255 12.57 -2.11 -21.47
CA SER A 255 11.43 -2.99 -21.72
C SER A 255 10.38 -2.72 -20.67
N ILE A 256 9.14 -2.99 -21.02
CA ILE A 256 8.03 -3.10 -20.07
C ILE A 256 7.83 -4.56 -19.61
N ASP A 257 8.62 -5.48 -20.13
CA ASP A 257 8.54 -6.91 -19.83
C ASP A 257 9.24 -7.23 -18.51
N TRP A 258 8.66 -6.75 -17.42
CA TRP A 258 9.15 -6.93 -16.04
C TRP A 258 9.29 -8.41 -15.65
N PHE A 259 8.55 -9.35 -16.29
CA PHE A 259 8.70 -10.79 -16.07
C PHE A 259 10.08 -11.34 -16.50
N LEU A 260 10.86 -10.55 -17.23
CA LEU A 260 12.24 -10.87 -17.59
C LEU A 260 13.25 -10.61 -16.47
N VAL A 261 12.82 -10.09 -15.32
CA VAL A 261 13.66 -10.02 -14.10
C VAL A 261 14.04 -11.43 -13.70
N SER A 262 15.33 -11.76 -13.80
CA SER A 262 15.83 -13.13 -13.67
C SER A 262 16.31 -13.47 -12.26
N GLY A 263 16.86 -12.54 -11.52
CA GLY A 263 17.45 -12.74 -10.20
C GLY A 263 17.15 -11.64 -9.21
N GLU A 264 17.64 -11.80 -7.98
CA GLU A 264 17.48 -10.79 -6.92
C GLU A 264 18.37 -9.57 -7.11
N ASP A 265 19.36 -9.63 -7.99
CA ASP A 265 20.22 -8.54 -8.40
C ASP A 265 19.64 -7.70 -9.53
N GLU A 266 18.47 -8.11 -10.08
CA GLU A 266 17.73 -7.36 -11.07
C GLU A 266 16.41 -6.82 -10.49
N ALA A 267 15.96 -5.69 -11.04
CA ALA A 267 14.66 -5.12 -10.75
C ALA A 267 14.09 -4.42 -11.98
N PHE A 268 12.79 -4.53 -12.16
CA PHE A 268 12.05 -3.69 -13.08
C PHE A 268 11.71 -2.37 -12.39
N TYR A 269 12.08 -1.25 -13.01
CA TYR A 269 11.71 0.07 -12.55
C TYR A 269 10.73 0.72 -13.52
N LEU A 270 9.55 1.09 -13.01
CA LEU A 270 8.54 1.87 -13.73
C LEU A 270 8.61 3.31 -13.23
N ARG A 271 9.07 4.21 -14.08
CA ARG A 271 9.14 5.64 -13.79
C ARG A 271 7.74 6.26 -13.77
N VAL A 272 7.47 7.11 -12.76
CA VAL A 272 6.26 7.94 -12.70
C VAL A 272 6.56 9.34 -13.23
N TYR A 273 7.59 10.01 -12.72
CA TYR A 273 7.97 11.35 -13.14
C TYR A 273 9.11 11.37 -14.16
N THR A 274 9.10 12.34 -15.05
CA THR A 274 10.10 12.54 -16.10
C THR A 274 10.72 13.94 -16.05
N ALA A 275 11.66 14.25 -16.98
CA ALA A 275 12.18 15.59 -17.12
C ALA A 275 11.05 16.57 -17.46
N GLY A 276 11.02 17.71 -16.80
CA GLY A 276 9.96 18.73 -16.84
C GLY A 276 8.90 18.60 -15.74
N ASP A 277 8.79 17.42 -15.09
CA ASP A 277 7.94 17.26 -13.91
C ASP A 277 8.60 17.77 -12.65
N TYR A 278 7.83 17.89 -11.56
CA TYR A 278 8.32 18.36 -10.27
C TYR A 278 8.42 17.23 -9.26
N ARG A 279 9.51 17.23 -8.47
CA ARG A 279 9.63 16.39 -7.29
C ARG A 279 9.46 17.25 -6.04
N TYR A 280 8.76 16.70 -5.07
CA TYR A 280 8.45 17.34 -3.79
C TYR A 280 8.31 16.28 -2.71
N LEU A 281 8.26 16.67 -1.45
CA LEU A 281 8.16 15.74 -0.33
C LEU A 281 7.01 14.74 -0.51
N GLY A 282 7.34 13.46 -0.61
CA GLY A 282 6.38 12.38 -0.76
C GLY A 282 5.90 12.11 -2.19
N ALA A 283 6.46 12.79 -3.21
CA ALA A 283 6.17 12.49 -4.61
C ALA A 283 6.57 11.05 -4.97
N ASP A 284 5.69 10.31 -5.65
CA ASP A 284 5.92 8.93 -6.08
C ASP A 284 6.85 8.89 -7.30
N MET A 285 8.16 8.73 -7.06
CA MET A 285 9.19 8.78 -8.09
C MET A 285 9.12 7.60 -9.07
N GLY A 286 8.60 6.46 -8.59
CA GLY A 286 8.43 5.27 -9.42
C GLY A 286 8.19 4.01 -8.60
N ILE A 287 7.91 2.94 -9.31
CA ILE A 287 7.64 1.61 -8.75
C ILE A 287 8.79 0.68 -9.13
N LEU A 288 9.39 0.06 -8.14
CA LEU A 288 10.44 -0.95 -8.32
C LEU A 288 9.86 -2.33 -8.03
N VAL A 289 9.86 -3.24 -9.00
CA VAL A 289 9.41 -4.62 -8.84
C VAL A 289 10.62 -5.54 -8.91
N SER A 290 10.80 -6.40 -7.93
CA SER A 290 11.95 -7.31 -7.85
C SER A 290 11.56 -8.70 -7.35
N ARG A 291 12.42 -9.67 -7.63
CA ARG A 291 12.33 -10.97 -7.01
C ARG A 291 12.84 -10.94 -5.57
N GLY A 292 12.35 -11.88 -4.79
CA GLY A 292 12.75 -12.03 -3.41
C GLY A 292 12.13 -11.02 -2.48
N ARG A 293 12.27 -11.27 -1.22
CA ARG A 293 11.71 -10.51 -0.13
C ARG A 293 12.53 -9.26 0.17
N LEU A 294 11.89 -8.14 0.40
CA LEU A 294 12.52 -6.85 0.73
C LEU A 294 12.52 -6.52 2.22
N GLN A 295 11.71 -7.23 3.01
CA GLN A 295 11.74 -7.18 4.47
C GLN A 295 12.29 -8.46 5.09
N THR A 296 12.80 -8.35 6.30
CA THR A 296 13.13 -9.47 7.20
C THR A 296 11.87 -9.93 7.96
N ASP A 297 11.96 -11.06 8.67
CA ASP A 297 10.84 -11.57 9.49
C ASP A 297 10.49 -10.63 10.64
N ASP A 298 11.47 -9.92 11.18
CA ASP A 298 11.27 -8.87 12.20
C ASP A 298 10.91 -7.50 11.60
N ARG A 299 10.49 -7.47 10.32
CA ARG A 299 9.95 -6.30 9.60
C ARG A 299 10.95 -5.16 9.43
N LYS A 300 12.23 -5.46 9.33
CA LYS A 300 13.25 -4.49 8.95
C LYS A 300 13.46 -4.51 7.44
N LEU A 301 13.72 -3.35 6.87
CA LEU A 301 14.07 -3.27 5.46
C LEU A 301 15.43 -3.94 5.23
N LYS A 302 15.50 -4.86 4.27
CA LYS A 302 16.76 -5.54 3.92
C LYS A 302 17.78 -4.55 3.31
N PRO A 303 19.08 -4.78 3.50
CA PRO A 303 20.12 -3.92 2.90
C PRO A 303 19.99 -3.77 1.38
N ARG A 304 19.55 -4.83 0.69
CA ARG A 304 19.31 -4.80 -0.76
C ARG A 304 18.23 -3.77 -1.13
N ALA A 305 17.12 -3.72 -0.39
CA ALA A 305 16.04 -2.78 -0.64
C ALA A 305 16.49 -1.32 -0.46
N ARG A 306 17.30 -1.06 0.59
CA ARG A 306 17.90 0.27 0.82
C ARG A 306 18.83 0.69 -0.31
N ARG A 307 19.70 -0.23 -0.77
CA ARG A 307 20.60 0.05 -1.90
C ARG A 307 19.83 0.38 -3.17
N TRP A 308 18.76 -0.38 -3.49
CA TRP A 308 17.90 -0.09 -4.63
C TRP A 308 17.27 1.30 -4.54
N ALA A 309 16.65 1.65 -3.40
CA ALA A 309 16.04 2.95 -3.22
C ALA A 309 17.05 4.09 -3.41
N LYS A 310 18.20 4.00 -2.73
CA LYS A 310 19.28 4.98 -2.85
C LYS A 310 19.81 5.11 -4.28
N ALA A 311 20.05 3.98 -4.94
CA ALA A 311 20.61 3.96 -6.28
C ALA A 311 19.67 4.53 -7.34
N ILE A 312 18.36 4.25 -7.26
CA ILE A 312 17.35 4.83 -8.16
C ILE A 312 17.19 6.33 -7.89
N HIS A 313 17.10 6.77 -6.63
CA HIS A 313 17.02 8.20 -6.31
C HIS A 313 18.22 8.97 -6.87
N ALA A 314 19.43 8.40 -6.83
CA ALA A 314 20.63 9.01 -7.36
C ALA A 314 20.65 9.16 -8.91
N GLN A 315 19.72 8.50 -9.62
CA GLN A 315 19.60 8.67 -11.08
C GLN A 315 18.82 9.93 -11.48
N PHE A 316 18.12 10.57 -10.52
CA PHE A 316 17.40 11.80 -10.78
C PHE A 316 18.28 13.01 -10.60
N GLU A 317 18.26 13.90 -11.60
CA GLU A 317 18.80 15.25 -11.50
C GLU A 317 17.64 16.25 -11.52
N ALA A 318 17.77 17.33 -10.76
CA ALA A 318 16.75 18.37 -10.68
C ALA A 318 17.38 19.72 -10.36
N ILE A 319 16.66 20.78 -10.63
CA ILE A 319 17.05 22.16 -10.30
C ILE A 319 15.99 22.80 -9.40
N PRO A 320 16.39 23.68 -8.48
CA PRO A 320 15.46 24.45 -7.67
C PRO A 320 14.51 25.26 -8.54
N VAL A 321 13.24 25.40 -8.09
CA VAL A 321 12.27 26.30 -8.70
C VAL A 321 12.12 27.58 -7.88
N SER A 322 11.50 28.61 -8.45
CA SER A 322 11.22 29.84 -7.74
C SER A 322 10.22 29.57 -6.59
N LYS A 323 10.30 30.40 -5.53
CA LYS A 323 9.38 30.28 -4.38
C LYS A 323 7.92 30.32 -4.80
N ARG A 324 7.56 31.17 -5.76
CA ARG A 324 6.21 31.30 -6.31
C ARG A 324 5.72 30.02 -6.99
N GLU A 325 6.60 29.37 -7.77
CA GLU A 325 6.29 28.07 -8.41
C GLU A 325 6.15 26.97 -7.36
N ALA A 326 7.05 26.93 -6.38
CA ALA A 326 7.00 25.95 -5.30
C ALA A 326 5.69 26.05 -4.50
N GLU A 327 5.23 27.26 -4.16
CA GLU A 327 3.97 27.51 -3.49
C GLU A 327 2.77 27.03 -4.33
N ALA A 328 2.78 27.32 -5.64
CA ALA A 328 1.72 26.89 -6.55
C ALA A 328 1.61 25.35 -6.67
N ILE A 329 2.74 24.63 -6.66
CA ILE A 329 2.79 23.18 -6.77
C ILE A 329 2.41 22.51 -5.43
N SER A 330 2.79 23.10 -4.31
CA SER A 330 2.52 22.58 -2.97
C SER A 330 1.06 22.75 -2.52
N ASP A 331 0.26 23.55 -3.21
CA ASP A 331 -1.15 23.72 -2.93
C ASP A 331 -1.96 22.54 -3.54
N PRO A 332 -2.57 21.65 -2.71
CA PRO A 332 -3.37 20.55 -3.20
C PRO A 332 -4.56 20.97 -4.09
N HIS A 333 -5.00 22.24 -4.00
CA HIS A 333 -6.08 22.79 -4.81
C HIS A 333 -5.61 23.40 -6.12
N SER A 334 -4.30 23.62 -6.31
CA SER A 334 -3.74 24.17 -7.55
C SER A 334 -3.70 23.14 -8.68
N VAL A 335 -3.58 21.86 -8.36
CA VAL A 335 -3.54 20.76 -9.34
C VAL A 335 -4.87 20.64 -10.11
N ASN A 336 -6.00 20.98 -9.50
CA ASN A 336 -7.31 20.99 -10.15
C ASN A 336 -7.55 22.19 -11.08
N LYS A 337 -6.61 23.12 -11.19
CA LYS A 337 -6.72 24.28 -12.09
C LYS A 337 -5.88 24.14 -13.37
N MET A 338 -5.11 23.06 -13.51
CA MET A 338 -4.26 22.79 -14.69
C MET A 338 -4.85 21.77 -15.65
N PHE A 339 -6.05 21.23 -15.36
CA PHE A 339 -6.80 20.34 -16.27
C PHE A 339 -8.18 20.87 -16.56
#